data_761c57590c03b62e9df3fda4f02590ff
#
_entry.id   761c57590c03b62e9df3fda4f02590ff
#
_cell.length_a   1.000
_cell.length_b   1.000
_cell.length_c   1.000
_cell.angle_alpha   90.00
_cell.angle_beta   90.00
_cell.angle_gamma   90.00
#
_symmetry.space_group_name_H-M   'P 1'
#
loop_
_entity.id
_entity.type
_entity.pdbx_description
1 polymer ?
#
loop_
_entity_poly.entity_id
_entity_poly.type
_entity_poly.pdbx_seq_one_letter_code
_entity_poly.pdbx_strand_id
1 'polypeptide(L)'
;LTADCTELSIEAETGLLLQTRPAFGGNMMATIRTATSRPQMATVRPGVLPMSLLRENAAAEPVFVAYEEEIGLARLLRETAISKGADISQSKIIVSAGRGIGQKKNLKLVQALADKLGGQVGATRPLVDMGFCPYSSQIGQTGFSVAPDLLICCGISGAVQHLAGIGGAQTVVAINTDPKAPIFSVADYQIVG
;
A
#
# COMPACT_ATOMS: atom_id res chain seq x y z
N LEU A 1 21.05 0.86 5.11
CA LEU A 1 19.64 0.49 5.00
C LEU A 1 18.96 1.34 3.94
N THR A 2 18.31 0.71 2.96
CA THR A 2 17.43 1.38 2.00
C THR A 2 15.98 1.01 2.33
N ALA A 3 15.13 2.01 2.49
CA ALA A 3 13.74 1.80 2.88
C ALA A 3 12.78 1.91 1.69
N ASP A 4 11.63 1.22 1.81
CA ASP A 4 10.51 1.33 0.89
C ASP A 4 10.84 0.85 -0.54
N CYS A 5 11.60 -0.24 -0.63
CA CYS A 5 11.98 -0.82 -1.92
C CYS A 5 10.78 -1.50 -2.58
N THR A 6 10.73 -1.40 -3.89
CA THR A 6 9.75 -2.08 -4.75
C THR A 6 10.38 -3.20 -5.57
N GLU A 7 11.71 -3.24 -5.64
CA GLU A 7 12.45 -4.30 -6.32
C GLU A 7 13.77 -4.55 -5.61
N LEU A 8 14.18 -5.81 -5.54
CA LEU A 8 15.48 -6.26 -5.06
C LEU A 8 16.11 -7.20 -6.09
N SER A 9 17.38 -6.98 -6.40
CA SER A 9 18.16 -7.86 -7.27
C SER A 9 19.60 -8.00 -6.76
N ILE A 10 20.29 -8.99 -7.25
CA ILE A 10 21.71 -9.20 -6.95
C ILE A 10 22.53 -8.88 -8.19
N GLU A 11 23.50 -8.00 -8.04
CA GLU A 11 24.47 -7.67 -9.09
C GLU A 11 25.37 -8.88 -9.37
N ALA A 12 25.32 -9.41 -10.58
CA ALA A 12 25.97 -10.69 -10.91
C ALA A 12 27.50 -10.68 -10.73
N GLU A 13 28.14 -9.56 -11.02
CA GLU A 13 29.62 -9.44 -10.97
C GLU A 13 30.14 -9.32 -9.53
N THR A 14 29.42 -8.68 -8.64
CA THR A 14 29.90 -8.30 -7.30
C THR A 14 29.17 -9.00 -6.16
N GLY A 15 28.03 -9.63 -6.43
CA GLY A 15 27.15 -10.21 -5.42
C GLY A 15 26.50 -9.16 -4.51
N LEU A 16 26.52 -7.88 -4.87
CA LEU A 16 25.92 -6.82 -4.08
C LEU A 16 24.42 -6.76 -4.30
N LEU A 17 23.68 -6.43 -3.22
CA LEU A 17 22.25 -6.19 -3.27
C LEU A 17 21.96 -4.84 -3.94
N LEU A 18 21.22 -4.87 -5.03
CA LEU A 18 20.63 -3.70 -5.67
C LEU A 18 19.21 -3.48 -5.13
N GLN A 19 18.93 -2.26 -4.72
CA GLN A 19 17.74 -1.89 -3.96
C GLN A 19 17.03 -0.77 -4.72
N THR A 20 15.96 -1.08 -5.44
CA THR A 20 15.21 -0.12 -6.23
C THR A 20 14.00 0.40 -5.45
N ARG A 21 13.88 1.71 -5.38
CA ARG A 21 12.79 2.38 -4.67
C ARG A 21 12.26 3.59 -5.44
N PRO A 22 10.99 3.96 -5.25
CA PRO A 22 10.47 5.21 -5.74
C PRO A 22 11.15 6.41 -5.07
N ALA A 23 11.46 7.42 -5.85
CA ALA A 23 12.00 8.69 -5.41
C ALA A 23 11.16 9.86 -5.99
N PHE A 24 11.30 11.07 -5.42
CA PHE A 24 10.62 12.27 -5.88
C PHE A 24 9.10 12.08 -6.10
N GLY A 25 8.40 11.53 -5.08
CA GLY A 25 6.96 11.32 -5.14
C GLY A 25 6.50 10.21 -6.09
N GLY A 26 7.41 9.31 -6.49
CA GLY A 26 7.09 8.19 -7.39
C GLY A 26 7.39 8.45 -8.87
N ASN A 27 7.82 9.65 -9.22
CA ASN A 27 8.10 10.01 -10.62
C ASN A 27 9.44 9.46 -11.15
N MET A 28 10.30 9.00 -10.26
CA MET A 28 11.59 8.40 -10.59
C MET A 28 11.81 7.14 -9.78
N MET A 29 12.51 6.17 -10.37
CA MET A 29 13.00 4.98 -9.68
C MET A 29 14.50 5.14 -9.43
N ALA A 30 14.92 4.98 -8.18
CA ALA A 30 16.33 5.04 -7.78
C ALA A 30 16.80 3.65 -7.40
N THR A 31 17.82 3.15 -8.10
CA THR A 31 18.51 1.91 -7.72
C THR A 31 19.74 2.26 -6.88
N ILE A 32 19.76 1.79 -5.66
CA ILE A 32 20.78 2.07 -4.66
C ILE A 32 21.68 0.86 -4.51
N ARG A 33 22.98 1.10 -4.49
CA ARG A 33 24.05 0.10 -4.32
C ARG A 33 24.84 0.45 -3.06
N THR A 34 24.88 -0.47 -2.10
CA THR A 34 25.69 -0.31 -0.88
C THR A 34 27.00 -1.09 -1.05
N ALA A 35 28.06 -0.41 -1.49
CA ALA A 35 29.31 -1.06 -1.86
C ALA A 35 30.14 -1.52 -0.65
N THR A 36 30.21 -0.73 0.41
CA THR A 36 31.18 -0.91 1.52
C THR A 36 30.54 -1.31 2.84
N SER A 37 29.36 -0.78 3.16
CA SER A 37 28.72 -1.04 4.46
C SER A 37 28.08 -2.43 4.54
N ARG A 38 28.24 -3.08 5.69
CA ARG A 38 27.62 -4.39 6.01
C ARG A 38 26.92 -4.33 7.37
N PRO A 39 25.81 -5.08 7.56
CA PRO A 39 25.09 -5.83 6.52
C PRO A 39 24.40 -4.91 5.51
N GLN A 40 24.19 -5.40 4.29
CA GLN A 40 23.30 -4.74 3.32
C GLN A 40 21.86 -4.99 3.75
N MET A 41 21.10 -3.93 3.92
CA MET A 41 19.74 -4.01 4.49
C MET A 41 18.74 -3.25 3.62
N ALA A 42 17.57 -3.83 3.45
CA ALA A 42 16.46 -3.21 2.76
C ALA A 42 15.15 -3.47 3.50
N THR A 43 14.24 -2.51 3.49
CA THR A 43 12.81 -2.79 3.76
C THR A 43 12.04 -2.77 2.45
N VAL A 44 11.07 -3.66 2.32
CA VAL A 44 10.25 -3.78 1.12
C VAL A 44 8.85 -3.29 1.43
N ARG A 45 8.26 -2.57 0.50
CA ARG A 45 6.86 -2.13 0.61
C ARG A 45 5.96 -3.37 0.56
N PRO A 46 4.97 -3.50 1.45
CA PRO A 46 4.01 -4.59 1.40
C PRO A 46 3.29 -4.68 0.04
N GLY A 47 3.06 -5.89 -0.45
CA GLY A 47 2.27 -6.14 -1.64
C GLY A 47 2.94 -5.85 -3.00
N VAL A 48 4.23 -5.44 -3.03
CA VAL A 48 4.91 -5.11 -4.31
C VAL A 48 5.72 -6.26 -4.89
N LEU A 49 6.18 -7.19 -4.07
CA LEU A 49 6.85 -8.39 -4.54
C LEU A 49 5.85 -9.54 -4.66
N PRO A 50 5.90 -10.32 -5.76
CA PRO A 50 5.05 -11.50 -5.88
C PRO A 50 5.41 -12.51 -4.79
N MET A 51 4.40 -13.17 -4.23
CA MET A 51 4.62 -14.26 -3.29
C MET A 51 5.22 -15.45 -4.04
N SER A 52 6.41 -15.87 -3.63
CA SER A 52 7.02 -17.08 -4.17
C SER A 52 6.23 -18.31 -3.75
N LEU A 53 6.18 -19.32 -4.61
CA LEU A 53 5.68 -20.63 -4.24
C LEU A 53 6.55 -21.19 -3.11
N LEU A 54 5.91 -21.65 -2.05
CA LEU A 54 6.60 -22.35 -0.96
C LEU A 54 7.26 -23.61 -1.55
N ARG A 55 8.52 -23.82 -1.24
CA ARG A 55 9.17 -25.11 -1.55
C ARG A 55 8.55 -26.15 -0.64
N GLU A 56 7.91 -27.15 -1.21
CA GLU A 56 7.51 -28.34 -0.47
C GLU A 56 8.78 -28.96 0.15
N ASN A 57 8.74 -29.25 1.45
CA ASN A 57 9.86 -29.82 2.23
C ASN A 57 11.07 -28.88 2.48
N ALA A 58 10.92 -27.57 2.42
CA ALA A 58 11.92 -26.66 2.93
C ALA A 58 11.94 -26.73 4.47
N ALA A 59 12.95 -27.38 5.03
CA ALA A 59 13.21 -27.35 6.48
C ALA A 59 14.17 -26.20 6.78
N ALA A 60 13.78 -25.32 7.70
CA ALA A 60 14.68 -24.31 8.27
C ALA A 60 15.13 -24.79 9.65
N GLU A 61 16.43 -24.82 9.90
CA GLU A 61 16.98 -25.11 11.21
C GLU A 61 17.00 -23.81 12.04
N PRO A 62 16.20 -23.70 13.11
CA PRO A 62 16.17 -22.47 13.91
C PRO A 62 17.46 -22.33 14.70
N VAL A 63 18.07 -21.15 14.63
CA VAL A 63 19.21 -20.79 15.47
C VAL A 63 18.70 -20.06 16.69
N PHE A 64 18.88 -20.65 17.88
CA PHE A 64 18.52 -20.05 19.13
C PHE A 64 19.69 -19.22 19.67
N VAL A 65 19.48 -17.91 19.83
CA VAL A 65 20.43 -17.01 20.46
C VAL A 65 19.93 -16.68 21.86
N ALA A 66 20.75 -16.95 22.88
CA ALA A 66 20.40 -16.57 24.25
C ALA A 66 20.37 -15.04 24.35
N TYR A 67 19.29 -14.51 24.89
CA TYR A 67 19.13 -13.09 25.18
C TYR A 67 19.28 -12.90 26.71
N GLU A 68 20.27 -12.10 27.11
CA GLU A 68 20.37 -11.64 28.48
C GLU A 68 19.52 -10.37 28.61
N GLU A 69 18.55 -10.40 29.51
CA GLU A 69 17.65 -9.29 29.75
C GLU A 69 18.43 -8.13 30.38
N GLU A 70 18.85 -7.16 29.55
CA GLU A 70 19.38 -5.90 30.08
C GLU A 70 18.22 -5.11 30.71
N ILE A 71 18.45 -4.58 31.91
CA ILE A 71 17.50 -3.70 32.58
C ILE A 71 17.38 -2.41 31.74
N GLY A 72 16.39 -2.39 30.86
CA GLY A 72 16.12 -1.25 29.97
C GLY A 72 15.69 -0.02 30.78
N LEU A 73 16.08 1.16 30.30
CA LEU A 73 15.65 2.45 30.85
C LEU A 73 14.14 2.72 30.67
N ALA A 74 13.45 1.88 29.90
CA ALA A 74 12.02 1.99 29.60
C ALA A 74 11.29 0.72 30.04
N ARG A 75 10.14 0.89 30.69
CA ARG A 75 9.23 -0.19 31.09
C ARG A 75 7.90 -0.03 30.40
N LEU A 76 7.40 -1.08 29.76
CA LEU A 76 6.03 -1.11 29.22
C LEU A 76 5.05 -1.06 30.40
N LEU A 77 4.29 0.02 30.52
CA LEU A 77 3.32 0.22 31.59
C LEU A 77 1.95 -0.35 31.24
N ARG A 78 1.57 -0.26 29.97
CA ARG A 78 0.26 -0.70 29.49
C ARG A 78 0.29 -0.98 28.00
N GLU A 79 -0.29 -2.08 27.60
CA GLU A 79 -0.62 -2.40 26.21
C GLU A 79 -2.15 -2.33 26.05
N THR A 80 -2.61 -1.61 25.03
CA THR A 80 -4.02 -1.55 24.71
C THR A 80 -4.18 -2.08 23.28
N ALA A 81 -4.83 -3.23 23.17
CA ALA A 81 -5.19 -3.76 21.86
C ALA A 81 -6.18 -2.82 21.17
N ILE A 82 -5.76 -2.23 20.06
CA ILE A 82 -6.66 -1.51 19.17
C ILE A 82 -7.38 -2.60 18.37
N SER A 83 -8.72 -2.65 18.44
CA SER A 83 -9.49 -3.50 17.54
C SER A 83 -9.18 -3.05 16.11
N LYS A 84 -8.36 -3.80 15.42
CA LYS A 84 -8.11 -3.57 14.00
C LYS A 84 -9.45 -3.84 13.30
N GLY A 85 -10.09 -2.79 12.81
CA GLY A 85 -11.01 -2.93 11.69
C GLY A 85 -10.32 -3.73 10.59
N ALA A 86 -11.07 -4.33 9.68
CA ALA A 86 -10.48 -5.11 8.61
C ALA A 86 -9.37 -4.30 7.92
N ASP A 87 -8.17 -4.87 7.85
CA ASP A 87 -6.99 -4.22 7.29
C ASP A 87 -7.19 -4.06 5.77
N ILE A 88 -7.35 -2.82 5.33
CA ILE A 88 -7.60 -2.53 3.91
C ILE A 88 -6.46 -2.99 3.01
N SER A 89 -5.24 -3.09 3.53
CA SER A 89 -4.08 -3.54 2.74
C SER A 89 -4.16 -5.01 2.33
N GLN A 90 -4.99 -5.80 3.01
CA GLN A 90 -5.21 -7.23 2.74
C GLN A 90 -6.46 -7.48 1.91
N SER A 91 -7.21 -6.44 1.54
CA SER A 91 -8.46 -6.60 0.80
C SER A 91 -8.20 -6.92 -0.66
N LYS A 92 -8.84 -7.96 -1.19
CA LYS A 92 -8.79 -8.32 -2.61
C LYS A 92 -9.63 -7.40 -3.49
N ILE A 93 -10.68 -6.82 -2.94
CA ILE A 93 -11.58 -5.91 -3.65
C ILE A 93 -11.74 -4.64 -2.83
N ILE A 94 -11.46 -3.50 -3.45
CA ILE A 94 -11.59 -2.20 -2.81
C ILE A 94 -12.42 -1.28 -3.69
N VAL A 95 -13.43 -0.64 -3.10
CA VAL A 95 -14.16 0.46 -3.72
C VAL A 95 -13.73 1.75 -3.01
N SER A 96 -12.91 2.54 -3.67
CA SER A 96 -12.31 3.75 -3.10
C SER A 96 -13.08 5.00 -3.50
N ALA A 97 -13.34 5.87 -2.51
CA ALA A 97 -14.03 7.12 -2.70
C ALA A 97 -13.07 8.31 -2.66
N GLY A 98 -13.26 9.25 -3.57
CA GLY A 98 -12.59 10.54 -3.59
C GLY A 98 -13.55 11.71 -3.30
N ARG A 99 -13.00 12.94 -3.23
CA ARG A 99 -13.79 14.15 -2.99
C ARG A 99 -14.91 14.37 -4.00
N GLY A 100 -14.79 13.79 -5.20
CA GLY A 100 -15.80 13.88 -6.27
C GLY A 100 -17.14 13.22 -5.92
N ILE A 101 -17.22 12.39 -4.87
CA ILE A 101 -18.55 11.90 -4.38
C ILE A 101 -19.42 13.02 -3.80
N GLY A 102 -18.87 14.20 -3.53
CA GLY A 102 -19.53 15.43 -3.11
C GLY A 102 -19.97 15.42 -1.64
N GLN A 103 -20.94 14.62 -1.27
CA GLN A 103 -21.56 14.65 0.05
C GLN A 103 -21.34 13.32 0.81
N LYS A 104 -21.21 13.40 2.14
CA LYS A 104 -21.05 12.22 3.01
C LYS A 104 -22.13 11.16 2.81
N LYS A 105 -23.38 11.57 2.52
CA LYS A 105 -24.48 10.63 2.26
C LYS A 105 -24.22 9.71 1.06
N ASN A 106 -23.45 10.19 0.06
CA ASN A 106 -23.16 9.41 -1.15
C ASN A 106 -22.14 8.29 -0.88
N LEU A 107 -21.42 8.34 0.26
CA LEU A 107 -20.57 7.23 0.69
C LEU A 107 -21.36 5.93 0.86
N LYS A 108 -22.67 6.01 1.12
CA LYS A 108 -23.56 4.84 1.19
C LYS A 108 -23.62 4.07 -0.13
N LEU A 109 -23.51 4.75 -1.27
CA LEU A 109 -23.48 4.10 -2.59
C LEU A 109 -22.16 3.33 -2.78
N VAL A 110 -21.05 3.93 -2.37
CA VAL A 110 -19.73 3.30 -2.41
C VAL A 110 -19.70 2.06 -1.49
N GLN A 111 -20.27 2.21 -0.28
CA GLN A 111 -20.39 1.10 0.68
C GLN A 111 -21.26 -0.04 0.10
N ALA A 112 -22.44 0.30 -0.44
CA ALA A 112 -23.32 -0.71 -1.02
C ALA A 112 -22.68 -1.47 -2.20
N LEU A 113 -21.85 -0.79 -3.00
CA LEU A 113 -21.10 -1.44 -4.07
C LEU A 113 -20.01 -2.36 -3.49
N ALA A 114 -19.26 -1.89 -2.49
CA ALA A 114 -18.26 -2.70 -1.81
C ALA A 114 -18.88 -3.94 -1.17
N ASP A 115 -19.99 -3.80 -0.48
CA ASP A 115 -20.71 -4.90 0.19
C ASP A 115 -21.17 -5.96 -0.84
N LYS A 116 -21.71 -5.53 -2.00
CA LYS A 116 -22.14 -6.43 -3.06
C LYS A 116 -21.00 -7.23 -3.69
N LEU A 117 -19.82 -6.64 -3.73
CA LEU A 117 -18.61 -7.27 -4.28
C LEU A 117 -17.84 -8.07 -3.23
N GLY A 118 -18.24 -8.02 -1.96
CA GLY A 118 -17.48 -8.63 -0.85
C GLY A 118 -16.15 -7.91 -0.57
N GLY A 119 -16.07 -6.62 -0.93
CA GLY A 119 -14.88 -5.80 -0.78
C GLY A 119 -14.96 -4.82 0.40
N GLN A 120 -13.95 -3.97 0.49
CA GLN A 120 -13.86 -2.92 1.51
C GLN A 120 -13.91 -1.52 0.88
N VAL A 121 -14.31 -0.53 1.70
CA VAL A 121 -14.30 0.87 1.29
C VAL A 121 -12.96 1.50 1.59
N GLY A 122 -12.32 2.02 0.54
CA GLY A 122 -11.15 2.89 0.61
C GLY A 122 -11.52 4.36 0.50
N ALA A 123 -10.62 5.24 0.92
CA ALA A 123 -10.81 6.67 0.83
C ALA A 123 -9.51 7.42 0.51
N THR A 124 -9.64 8.52 -0.22
CA THR A 124 -8.54 9.46 -0.36
C THR A 124 -8.40 10.31 0.90
N ARG A 125 -7.20 10.84 1.16
CA ARG A 125 -6.92 11.72 2.30
C ARG A 125 -7.93 12.86 2.49
N PRO A 126 -8.39 13.59 1.45
CA PRO A 126 -9.39 14.63 1.62
C PRO A 126 -10.69 14.16 2.30
N LEU A 127 -11.16 12.93 2.04
CA LEU A 127 -12.35 12.40 2.70
C LEU A 127 -12.12 12.05 4.17
N VAL A 128 -10.91 11.65 4.51
CA VAL A 128 -10.50 11.40 5.90
C VAL A 128 -10.38 12.72 6.65
N ASP A 129 -9.73 13.72 6.07
CA ASP A 129 -9.58 15.06 6.64
C ASP A 129 -10.96 15.74 6.87
N MET A 130 -11.94 15.47 5.99
CA MET A 130 -13.34 15.92 6.14
C MET A 130 -14.16 15.10 7.15
N GLY A 131 -13.60 14.06 7.76
CA GLY A 131 -14.30 13.19 8.71
C GLY A 131 -15.38 12.31 8.07
N PHE A 132 -15.31 12.03 6.77
CA PHE A 132 -16.23 11.13 6.07
C PHE A 132 -15.86 9.67 6.31
N CYS A 133 -14.56 9.36 6.33
CA CYS A 133 -14.01 8.03 6.53
C CYS A 133 -12.96 8.05 7.65
N PRO A 134 -12.72 6.92 8.33
CA PRO A 134 -11.64 6.79 9.30
C PRO A 134 -10.27 6.71 8.60
N TYR A 135 -9.21 7.03 9.32
CA TYR A 135 -7.83 6.92 8.80
C TYR A 135 -7.47 5.51 8.33
N SER A 136 -8.04 4.48 8.94
CA SER A 136 -7.84 3.07 8.55
C SER A 136 -8.28 2.76 7.12
N SER A 137 -9.09 3.62 6.50
CA SER A 137 -9.52 3.51 5.10
C SER A 137 -8.66 4.35 4.15
N GLN A 138 -7.70 5.14 4.65
CA GLN A 138 -6.95 6.07 3.82
C GLN A 138 -5.95 5.34 2.92
N ILE A 139 -6.07 5.53 1.60
CA ILE A 139 -5.16 4.99 0.59
C ILE A 139 -4.27 6.11 0.04
N GLY A 140 -2.97 5.89 -0.01
CA GLY A 140 -2.00 6.82 -0.57
C GLY A 140 -0.70 6.87 0.22
N GLN A 141 0.18 7.77 -0.16
CA GLN A 141 1.52 7.94 0.41
C GLN A 141 1.54 8.11 1.94
N THR A 142 0.54 8.79 2.50
CA THR A 142 0.40 9.03 3.95
C THR A 142 -0.64 8.13 4.62
N GLY A 143 -1.17 7.15 3.90
CA GLY A 143 -2.10 6.14 4.37
C GLY A 143 -1.55 4.74 4.08
N PHE A 144 -2.45 3.85 3.69
CA PHE A 144 -2.10 2.48 3.33
C PHE A 144 -1.78 2.37 1.85
N SER A 145 -0.77 1.54 1.52
CA SER A 145 -0.58 1.02 0.17
C SER A 145 -1.37 -0.28 0.03
N VAL A 146 -2.06 -0.43 -1.09
CA VAL A 146 -2.96 -1.56 -1.34
C VAL A 146 -2.61 -2.24 -2.67
N ALA A 147 -2.85 -3.54 -2.73
CA ALA A 147 -2.60 -4.36 -3.92
C ALA A 147 -3.80 -5.31 -4.17
N PRO A 148 -5.03 -4.77 -4.37
CA PRO A 148 -6.20 -5.60 -4.59
C PRO A 148 -6.21 -6.20 -5.99
N ASP A 149 -6.97 -7.29 -6.17
CA ASP A 149 -7.28 -7.85 -7.48
C ASP A 149 -8.17 -6.88 -8.29
N LEU A 150 -9.07 -6.15 -7.59
CA LEU A 150 -9.95 -5.13 -8.18
C LEU A 150 -10.01 -3.87 -7.32
N LEU A 151 -9.68 -2.74 -7.93
CA LEU A 151 -9.83 -1.40 -7.35
C LEU A 151 -10.82 -0.58 -8.17
N ILE A 152 -11.91 -0.12 -7.55
CA ILE A 152 -12.86 0.80 -8.18
C ILE A 152 -12.68 2.19 -7.54
N CYS A 153 -12.33 3.18 -8.35
CA CYS A 153 -12.06 4.55 -7.93
C CYS A 153 -13.26 5.45 -8.26
N CYS A 154 -14.04 5.87 -7.26
CA CYS A 154 -15.22 6.70 -7.43
C CYS A 154 -14.93 8.17 -7.09
N GLY A 155 -14.98 9.07 -8.09
CA GLY A 155 -14.77 10.51 -7.89
C GLY A 155 -13.37 10.86 -7.38
N ILE A 156 -12.36 10.12 -7.77
CA ILE A 156 -10.95 10.32 -7.43
C ILE A 156 -10.26 11.02 -8.59
N SER A 157 -9.54 12.11 -8.32
CA SER A 157 -8.81 12.85 -9.36
C SER A 157 -7.53 12.18 -9.82
N GLY A 158 -6.87 11.39 -8.96
CA GLY A 158 -5.59 10.75 -9.31
C GLY A 158 -4.36 11.59 -8.96
N ALA A 159 -4.38 12.29 -7.83
CA ALA A 159 -3.18 12.95 -7.32
C ALA A 159 -2.04 11.92 -7.08
N VAL A 160 -0.79 12.31 -7.37
CA VAL A 160 0.39 11.42 -7.27
C VAL A 160 0.53 10.75 -5.90
N GLN A 161 0.12 11.45 -4.83
CA GLN A 161 0.14 10.89 -3.48
C GLN A 161 -0.85 9.73 -3.29
N HIS A 162 -1.99 9.77 -4.00
CA HIS A 162 -2.95 8.67 -3.98
C HIS A 162 -2.46 7.53 -4.89
N LEU A 163 -1.98 7.86 -6.09
CA LEU A 163 -1.46 6.89 -7.04
C LEU A 163 -0.31 6.06 -6.45
N ALA A 164 0.54 6.67 -5.61
CA ALA A 164 1.60 5.95 -4.89
C ALA A 164 1.08 4.82 -3.98
N GLY A 165 -0.17 4.89 -3.54
CA GLY A 165 -0.79 3.86 -2.68
C GLY A 165 -1.55 2.77 -3.43
N ILE A 166 -1.75 2.89 -4.75
CA ILE A 166 -2.55 1.94 -5.54
C ILE A 166 -1.76 1.18 -6.61
N GLY A 167 -0.46 1.43 -6.71
CA GLY A 167 0.38 0.88 -7.78
C GLY A 167 0.47 -0.66 -7.81
N GLY A 168 0.01 -1.35 -6.77
CA GLY A 168 -0.08 -2.81 -6.71
C GLY A 168 -1.43 -3.39 -7.16
N ALA A 169 -2.43 -2.57 -7.50
CA ALA A 169 -3.75 -3.06 -7.94
C ALA A 169 -3.63 -3.78 -9.30
N GLN A 170 -4.28 -4.94 -9.43
CA GLN A 170 -4.22 -5.72 -10.67
C GLN A 170 -5.18 -5.16 -11.74
N THR A 171 -6.37 -4.74 -11.33
CA THR A 171 -7.36 -4.12 -12.22
C THR A 171 -7.88 -2.85 -11.57
N VAL A 172 -7.81 -1.73 -12.30
CA VAL A 172 -8.28 -0.42 -11.85
C VAL A 172 -9.44 0.04 -12.72
N VAL A 173 -10.59 0.28 -12.09
CA VAL A 173 -11.75 0.91 -12.71
C VAL A 173 -11.88 2.32 -12.15
N ALA A 174 -11.89 3.34 -13.00
CA ALA A 174 -12.05 4.73 -12.57
C ALA A 174 -13.39 5.31 -13.07
N ILE A 175 -14.10 5.97 -12.18
CA ILE A 175 -15.36 6.68 -12.43
C ILE A 175 -15.15 8.14 -12.06
N ASN A 176 -15.24 9.05 -13.03
CA ASN A 176 -15.06 10.48 -12.81
C ASN A 176 -15.87 11.28 -13.84
N THR A 177 -16.39 12.42 -13.42
CA THR A 177 -17.08 13.38 -14.31
C THR A 177 -16.11 14.14 -15.22
N ASP A 178 -14.85 14.31 -14.80
CA ASP A 178 -13.81 14.95 -15.59
C ASP A 178 -13.10 13.94 -16.50
N PRO A 179 -13.30 13.99 -17.84
CA PRO A 179 -12.66 13.04 -18.75
C PRO A 179 -11.13 13.20 -18.82
N LYS A 180 -10.58 14.28 -18.26
CA LYS A 180 -9.14 14.55 -18.20
C LYS A 180 -8.53 14.25 -16.81
N ALA A 181 -9.31 13.64 -15.90
CA ALA A 181 -8.81 13.31 -14.57
C ALA A 181 -7.57 12.41 -14.65
N PRO A 182 -6.46 12.75 -13.97
CA PRO A 182 -5.22 11.97 -14.01
C PRO A 182 -5.39 10.49 -13.61
N ILE A 183 -6.44 10.15 -12.83
CA ILE A 183 -6.73 8.76 -12.47
C ILE A 183 -6.92 7.86 -13.69
N PHE A 184 -7.40 8.40 -14.80
CA PHE A 184 -7.61 7.66 -16.03
C PHE A 184 -6.29 7.17 -16.67
N SER A 185 -5.15 7.80 -16.36
CA SER A 185 -3.86 7.35 -16.88
C SER A 185 -3.39 6.00 -16.33
N VAL A 186 -3.96 5.57 -15.19
CA VAL A 186 -3.63 4.30 -14.52
C VAL A 186 -4.82 3.33 -14.49
N ALA A 187 -5.96 3.71 -15.07
CA ALA A 187 -7.16 2.91 -15.09
C ALA A 187 -7.22 2.00 -16.32
N ASP A 188 -7.51 0.72 -16.10
CA ASP A 188 -7.79 -0.25 -17.16
C ASP A 188 -9.17 0.00 -17.78
N TYR A 189 -10.13 0.44 -16.95
CA TYR A 189 -11.49 0.80 -17.38
C TYR A 189 -11.85 2.20 -16.92
N GLN A 190 -12.34 3.00 -17.87
CA GLN A 190 -12.68 4.40 -17.65
C GLN A 190 -14.17 4.62 -17.85
N ILE A 191 -14.83 5.20 -16.85
CA ILE A 191 -16.24 5.55 -16.89
C ILE A 191 -16.35 7.07 -16.66
N VAL A 192 -16.78 7.79 -17.67
CA VAL A 192 -17.02 9.23 -17.59
C VAL A 192 -18.50 9.46 -17.34
N GLY A 193 -18.83 10.04 -16.15
CA GLY A 193 -20.22 10.28 -15.76
C GLY A 193 -20.40 10.67 -14.30
#